data_0e13adc023c5fc45ef4fb66a6c03cbbd
#
_entry.id   0e13adc023c5fc45ef4fb66a6c03cbbd
#
_cell.length_a   1.000
_cell.length_b   1.000
_cell.length_c   1.000
_cell.angle_alpha   90.00
_cell.angle_beta   90.00
_cell.angle_gamma   90.00
#
_symmetry.space_group_name_H-M   'P 1'
#
loop_
_entity.id
_entity.type
_entity.pdbx_description
1 polymer ?
#
loop_
_entity_poly.entity_id
_entity_poly.type
_entity_poly.pdbx_seq_one_letter_code
_entity_poly.pdbx_strand_id
1 'polypeptide(L)'
;MELIDVLDENGIKTGKVLPRDEVHKKGLWHRAIVVAIVNEKNEILIQQRALDKEKNAGMWDISAAGHISSGQDSLMAAAREISEEVSVSLGYSVEVKDFRFMFSYRTQEKINENYMDRQYHDFFILRKNGLKIENIRYQKSEVNAIKFVTITELNEMREKKMLVDREACYDALNDYLFRL
;
A
#
# COMPACT_ATOMS: atom_id res chain seq x y z
N MET A 1 20.35 -1.79 1.70
CA MET A 1 19.85 -0.61 2.49
C MET A 1 19.01 0.24 1.55
N GLU A 2 17.75 0.45 1.89
CA GLU A 2 16.82 1.25 1.07
C GLU A 2 17.14 2.75 1.24
N LEU A 3 17.30 3.45 0.12
CA LEU A 3 17.50 4.89 0.06
C LEU A 3 16.20 5.57 -0.36
N ILE A 4 15.86 6.67 0.28
CA ILE A 4 14.60 7.39 0.11
C ILE A 4 14.85 8.86 -0.17
N ASP A 5 14.11 9.42 -1.13
CA ASP A 5 14.10 10.86 -1.40
C ASP A 5 13.36 11.60 -0.27
N VAL A 6 14.04 12.58 0.33
CA VAL A 6 13.45 13.45 1.36
C VAL A 6 12.61 14.54 0.70
N LEU A 7 11.40 14.72 1.20
CA LEU A 7 10.46 15.76 0.77
C LEU A 7 10.41 16.91 1.76
N ASP A 8 9.95 18.06 1.30
CA ASP A 8 9.52 19.17 2.15
C ASP A 8 8.07 19.00 2.64
N GLU A 9 7.55 19.96 3.38
CA GLU A 9 6.18 19.95 3.91
C GLU A 9 5.08 20.05 2.84
N ASN A 10 5.44 20.36 1.60
CA ASN A 10 4.55 20.41 0.44
C ASN A 10 4.65 19.17 -0.46
N GLY A 11 5.47 18.17 -0.06
CA GLY A 11 5.67 16.95 -0.84
C GLY A 11 6.64 17.12 -2.01
N ILE A 12 7.43 18.18 -2.03
CA ILE A 12 8.42 18.47 -3.08
C ILE A 12 9.77 17.88 -2.69
N LYS A 13 10.46 17.22 -3.63
CA LYS A 13 11.80 16.66 -3.40
C LYS A 13 12.80 17.76 -3.02
N THR A 14 13.48 17.58 -1.89
CA THR A 14 14.51 18.52 -1.41
C THR A 14 15.87 18.33 -2.08
N GLY A 15 16.04 17.27 -2.87
CA GLY A 15 17.33 16.83 -3.41
C GLY A 15 18.16 16.00 -2.43
N LYS A 16 17.71 15.81 -1.19
CA LYS A 16 18.38 14.94 -0.22
C LYS A 16 17.91 13.51 -0.37
N VAL A 17 18.85 12.58 -0.29
CA VAL A 17 18.60 11.13 -0.28
C VAL A 17 19.23 10.56 0.97
N LEU A 18 18.44 9.82 1.77
CA LEU A 18 18.89 9.24 3.04
C LEU A 18 18.46 7.78 3.17
N PRO A 19 19.16 6.99 3.99
CA PRO A 19 18.70 5.68 4.40
C PRO A 19 17.31 5.75 5.07
N ARG A 20 16.45 4.77 4.80
CA ARG A 20 15.10 4.68 5.37
C ARG A 20 15.06 4.88 6.87
N ASP A 21 15.97 4.23 7.61
CA ASP A 21 16.03 4.32 9.08
C ASP A 21 16.33 5.74 9.56
N GLU A 22 17.19 6.47 8.84
CA GLU A 22 17.47 7.87 9.14
C GLU A 22 16.30 8.79 8.85
N VAL A 23 15.56 8.53 7.76
CA VAL A 23 14.36 9.29 7.39
C VAL A 23 13.31 9.19 8.52
N HIS A 24 13.04 7.99 8.99
CA HIS A 24 12.10 7.76 10.10
C HIS A 24 12.60 8.32 11.43
N LYS A 25 13.89 8.08 11.77
CA LYS A 25 14.48 8.60 12.99
C LYS A 25 14.44 10.12 13.08
N LYS A 26 14.66 10.80 11.94
CA LYS A 26 14.61 12.26 11.85
C LYS A 26 13.21 12.82 11.62
N GLY A 27 12.21 11.95 11.40
CA GLY A 27 10.84 12.34 11.12
C GLY A 27 10.72 13.18 9.85
N LEU A 28 11.43 12.80 8.79
CA LEU A 28 11.43 13.53 7.53
C LEU A 28 10.27 13.05 6.63
N TRP A 29 9.70 13.98 5.88
CA TRP A 29 8.68 13.66 4.89
C TRP A 29 9.28 12.84 3.74
N HIS A 30 8.57 11.82 3.33
CA HIS A 30 8.94 10.95 2.21
C HIS A 30 7.68 10.41 1.53
N ARG A 31 7.86 9.71 0.41
CA ARG A 31 6.73 9.21 -0.38
C ARG A 31 6.59 7.69 -0.28
N ALA A 32 5.35 7.26 -0.25
CA ALA A 32 4.96 5.86 -0.24
C ALA A 32 3.82 5.63 -1.25
N ILE A 33 3.56 4.38 -1.61
CA ILE A 33 2.42 3.98 -2.42
C ILE A 33 1.46 3.12 -1.61
N VAL A 34 0.21 3.12 -2.04
CA VAL A 34 -0.84 2.21 -1.59
C VAL A 34 -1.58 1.72 -2.83
N VAL A 35 -1.76 0.41 -2.96
CA VAL A 35 -2.45 -0.19 -4.11
C VAL A 35 -3.57 -1.09 -3.65
N ALA A 36 -4.78 -0.87 -4.17
CA ALA A 36 -5.90 -1.79 -4.04
C ALA A 36 -6.07 -2.59 -5.34
N ILE A 37 -6.01 -3.92 -5.24
CA ILE A 37 -6.31 -4.82 -6.36
C ILE A 37 -7.78 -5.20 -6.30
N VAL A 38 -8.49 -4.99 -7.41
CA VAL A 38 -9.91 -5.30 -7.55
C VAL A 38 -10.10 -6.30 -8.69
N ASN A 39 -10.81 -7.40 -8.43
CA ASN A 39 -11.12 -8.42 -9.44
C ASN A 39 -12.39 -8.08 -10.26
N GLU A 40 -12.76 -8.94 -11.20
CA GLU A 40 -13.95 -8.78 -12.05
C GLU A 40 -15.28 -8.86 -11.29
N LYS A 41 -15.28 -9.42 -10.08
CA LYS A 41 -16.46 -9.50 -9.20
C LYS A 41 -16.59 -8.30 -8.27
N ASN A 42 -15.74 -7.26 -8.45
CA ASN A 42 -15.64 -6.12 -7.55
C ASN A 42 -15.22 -6.47 -6.11
N GLU A 43 -14.53 -7.61 -5.93
CA GLU A 43 -13.91 -7.99 -4.67
C GLU A 43 -12.50 -7.39 -4.60
N ILE A 44 -12.12 -6.95 -3.41
CA ILE A 44 -10.84 -6.31 -3.11
C ILE A 44 -9.91 -7.35 -2.50
N LEU A 45 -8.73 -7.51 -3.04
CA LEU A 45 -7.68 -8.31 -2.41
C LEU A 45 -7.14 -7.54 -1.21
N ILE A 46 -7.17 -8.15 -0.04
CA ILE A 46 -6.54 -7.61 1.18
C ILE A 46 -5.51 -8.59 1.71
N GLN A 47 -4.52 -8.05 2.42
CA GLN A 47 -3.45 -8.82 3.05
C GLN A 47 -3.46 -8.64 4.56
N GLN A 48 -3.12 -9.68 5.29
CA GLN A 48 -2.83 -9.59 6.71
C GLN A 48 -1.33 -9.41 6.90
N ARG A 49 -0.92 -8.36 7.57
CA ARG A 49 0.49 -8.06 7.85
C ARG A 49 1.11 -9.16 8.71
N ALA A 50 2.38 -9.46 8.47
CA ALA A 50 3.10 -10.46 9.27
C ALA A 50 3.07 -10.08 10.78
N LEU A 51 3.07 -11.11 11.62
CA LEU A 51 2.86 -10.96 13.07
C LEU A 51 4.06 -10.35 13.81
N ASP A 52 5.22 -10.33 13.18
CA ASP A 52 6.49 -9.80 13.69
C ASP A 52 6.80 -8.37 13.22
N LYS A 53 5.86 -7.72 12.51
CA LYS A 53 6.04 -6.34 12.08
C LYS A 53 6.00 -5.36 13.26
N GLU A 54 6.88 -4.35 13.24
CA GLU A 54 6.94 -3.30 14.26
C GLU A 54 5.65 -2.46 14.32
N LYS A 55 5.00 -2.27 13.16
CA LYS A 55 3.77 -1.46 13.05
C LYS A 55 2.63 -2.31 12.49
N ASN A 56 1.45 -2.23 13.14
CA ASN A 56 0.20 -2.87 12.69
C ASN A 56 0.33 -4.40 12.47
N ALA A 57 1.12 -5.09 13.31
CA ALA A 57 1.30 -6.53 13.24
C ALA A 57 -0.04 -7.27 13.29
N GLY A 58 -0.26 -8.20 12.36
CA GLY A 58 -1.48 -9.01 12.30
C GLY A 58 -2.76 -8.28 11.85
N MET A 59 -2.71 -6.96 11.64
CA MET A 59 -3.84 -6.22 11.07
C MET A 59 -3.98 -6.50 9.58
N TRP A 60 -5.20 -6.40 9.09
CA TRP A 60 -5.48 -6.46 7.66
C TRP A 60 -5.19 -5.10 7.01
N ASP A 61 -4.63 -5.11 5.83
CA ASP A 61 -4.28 -3.93 5.05
C ASP A 61 -4.78 -4.12 3.60
N ILE A 62 -4.75 -3.05 2.86
CA ILE A 62 -5.00 -3.04 1.41
C ILE A 62 -3.95 -3.92 0.71
N SER A 63 -4.14 -4.21 -0.57
CA SER A 63 -3.41 -5.26 -1.30
C SER A 63 -1.88 -5.14 -1.25
N ALA A 64 -1.34 -3.92 -1.37
CA ALA A 64 0.09 -3.65 -1.20
C ALA A 64 0.33 -2.20 -0.75
N ALA A 65 1.40 -1.98 0.01
CA ALA A 65 1.83 -0.65 0.41
C ALA A 65 3.33 -0.65 0.73
N GLY A 66 4.06 0.34 0.24
CA GLY A 66 5.50 0.41 0.47
C GLY A 66 6.10 1.77 0.14
N HIS A 67 7.36 1.94 0.48
CA HIS A 67 8.10 3.16 0.22
C HIS A 67 8.52 3.28 -1.25
N ILE A 68 8.68 4.51 -1.70
CA ILE A 68 9.28 4.79 -3.00
C ILE A 68 10.78 4.95 -2.80
N SER A 69 11.55 4.03 -3.35
CA SER A 69 13.00 4.11 -3.31
C SER A 69 13.49 5.29 -4.17
N SER A 70 14.61 5.90 -3.76
CA SER A 70 15.20 7.03 -4.48
C SER A 70 15.42 6.72 -5.96
N GLY A 71 15.01 7.65 -6.81
CA GLY A 71 15.09 7.51 -8.26
C GLY A 71 13.91 6.77 -8.91
N GLN A 72 13.00 6.20 -8.13
CA GLN A 72 11.75 5.62 -8.65
C GLN A 72 10.64 6.68 -8.69
N ASP A 73 9.69 6.50 -9.61
CA ASP A 73 8.39 7.15 -9.55
C ASP A 73 7.36 6.27 -8.82
N SER A 74 6.21 6.84 -8.51
CA SER A 74 5.15 6.15 -7.76
C SER A 74 4.62 4.90 -8.46
N LEU A 75 4.57 4.92 -9.79
CA LEU A 75 4.02 3.82 -10.56
C LEU A 75 5.00 2.65 -10.66
N MET A 76 6.30 2.94 -10.81
CA MET A 76 7.36 1.94 -10.72
C MET A 76 7.39 1.28 -9.34
N ALA A 77 7.24 2.08 -8.27
CA ALA A 77 7.18 1.56 -6.91
C ALA A 77 5.93 0.69 -6.71
N ALA A 78 4.75 1.11 -7.21
CA ALA A 78 3.51 0.32 -7.13
C ALA A 78 3.66 -1.03 -7.83
N ALA A 79 4.24 -1.08 -9.03
CA ALA A 79 4.48 -2.32 -9.76
C ALA A 79 5.48 -3.24 -9.01
N ARG A 80 6.52 -2.67 -8.42
CA ARG A 80 7.51 -3.42 -7.62
C ARG A 80 6.86 -4.03 -6.38
N GLU A 81 6.14 -3.24 -5.58
CA GLU A 81 5.49 -3.73 -4.34
C GLU A 81 4.47 -4.85 -4.64
N ILE A 82 3.69 -4.71 -5.73
CA ILE A 82 2.78 -5.77 -6.18
C ILE A 82 3.56 -7.06 -6.50
N SER A 83 4.72 -6.95 -7.12
CA SER A 83 5.54 -8.13 -7.48
C SER A 83 6.22 -8.76 -6.26
N GLU A 84 6.54 -7.97 -5.23
CA GLU A 84 7.23 -8.42 -4.01
C GLU A 84 6.26 -8.96 -2.96
N GLU A 85 5.26 -8.17 -2.58
CA GLU A 85 4.33 -8.52 -1.49
C GLU A 85 3.23 -9.49 -1.94
N VAL A 86 2.69 -9.27 -3.13
CA VAL A 86 1.58 -10.03 -3.70
C VAL A 86 1.95 -10.44 -5.12
N SER A 87 2.96 -11.29 -5.25
CA SER A 87 3.35 -11.85 -6.54
C SER A 87 2.18 -12.62 -7.13
N VAL A 88 1.45 -11.95 -8.00
CA VAL A 88 0.43 -12.60 -8.80
C VAL A 88 1.16 -13.45 -9.84
N SER A 89 1.30 -14.73 -9.56
CA SER A 89 1.80 -15.73 -10.50
C SER A 89 0.77 -15.95 -11.61
N LEU A 90 0.47 -14.85 -12.26
CA LEU A 90 -0.45 -14.85 -13.36
C LEU A 90 0.41 -14.84 -14.61
N GLY A 91 0.84 -15.59 -15.26
CA GLY A 91 1.43 -15.52 -16.61
C GLY A 91 1.19 -14.19 -17.39
N TYR A 92 0.87 -13.12 -16.68
CA TYR A 92 0.59 -11.77 -17.16
C TYR A 92 1.45 -10.77 -16.40
N SER A 93 2.26 -10.00 -17.09
CA SER A 93 2.89 -8.82 -16.55
C SER A 93 1.82 -7.82 -16.13
N VAL A 94 1.95 -7.23 -14.94
CA VAL A 94 1.17 -6.05 -14.56
C VAL A 94 1.74 -4.89 -15.36
N GLU A 95 0.93 -4.30 -16.25
CA GLU A 95 1.36 -3.19 -17.06
C GLU A 95 0.99 -1.86 -16.39
N VAL A 96 1.78 -0.82 -16.65
CA VAL A 96 1.55 0.54 -16.15
C VAL A 96 0.12 1.04 -16.42
N LYS A 97 -0.45 0.69 -17.57
CA LYS A 97 -1.82 1.06 -17.97
C LYS A 97 -2.91 0.42 -17.10
N ASP A 98 -2.59 -0.63 -16.34
CA ASP A 98 -3.56 -1.33 -15.48
C ASP A 98 -3.79 -0.56 -14.16
N PHE A 99 -2.90 0.37 -13.82
CA PHE A 99 -3.00 1.20 -12.61
C PHE A 99 -3.79 2.47 -12.88
N ARG A 100 -4.76 2.73 -12.02
CA ARG A 100 -5.47 4.00 -11.97
C ARG A 100 -5.02 4.79 -10.74
N PHE A 101 -4.32 5.91 -10.94
CA PHE A 101 -4.03 6.86 -9.88
C PHE A 101 -5.34 7.51 -9.40
N MET A 102 -5.54 7.53 -8.09
CA MET A 102 -6.73 8.11 -7.47
C MET A 102 -6.45 9.49 -6.88
N PHE A 103 -5.52 9.58 -5.94
CA PHE A 103 -5.10 10.82 -5.28
C PHE A 103 -3.86 10.59 -4.43
N SER A 104 -3.27 11.70 -3.96
CA SER A 104 -2.25 11.69 -2.91
C SER A 104 -2.82 12.23 -1.61
N TYR A 105 -2.41 11.64 -0.48
CA TYR A 105 -2.74 12.11 0.86
C TYR A 105 -1.54 11.99 1.78
N ARG A 106 -1.54 12.72 2.87
CA ARG A 106 -0.44 12.68 3.83
C ARG A 106 -0.87 12.11 5.17
N THR A 107 0.04 11.39 5.82
CA THR A 107 -0.11 10.90 7.18
C THR A 107 1.10 11.29 8.02
N GLN A 108 0.88 11.41 9.32
CA GLN A 108 1.94 11.63 10.28
C GLN A 108 1.60 10.84 11.55
N GLU A 109 2.52 9.97 11.99
CA GLU A 109 2.34 9.14 13.16
C GLU A 109 3.67 8.96 13.91
N LYS A 110 3.66 9.15 15.23
CA LYS A 110 4.80 8.81 16.09
C LYS A 110 4.64 7.36 16.55
N ILE A 111 5.47 6.46 16.06
CA ILE A 111 5.43 5.04 16.41
C ILE A 111 6.13 4.79 17.74
N ASN A 112 7.34 5.36 17.90
CA ASN A 112 8.13 5.33 19.13
C ASN A 112 9.10 6.51 19.18
N GLU A 113 10.02 6.55 20.15
CA GLU A 113 10.96 7.67 20.32
C GLU A 113 11.94 7.85 19.14
N ASN A 114 12.20 6.79 18.39
CA ASN A 114 13.14 6.79 17.28
C ASN A 114 12.44 6.59 15.93
N TYR A 115 11.10 6.58 15.89
CA TYR A 115 10.35 6.32 14.69
C TYR A 115 9.16 7.28 14.56
N MET A 116 9.35 8.33 13.77
CA MET A 116 8.30 9.23 13.30
C MET A 116 8.03 8.92 11.83
N ASP A 117 6.83 8.50 11.52
CA ASP A 117 6.39 8.17 10.17
C ASP A 117 5.64 9.37 9.56
N ARG A 118 6.25 10.03 8.56
CA ARG A 118 5.68 11.17 7.84
C ARG A 118 5.67 10.88 6.35
N GLN A 119 4.50 10.52 5.83
CA GLN A 119 4.38 10.03 4.47
C GLN A 119 3.38 10.81 3.63
N TYR A 120 3.73 11.00 2.35
CA TYR A 120 2.80 11.27 1.27
C TYR A 120 2.52 9.94 0.58
N HIS A 121 1.28 9.49 0.64
CA HIS A 121 0.84 8.25 0.00
C HIS A 121 0.21 8.56 -1.36
N ASP A 122 0.68 7.89 -2.39
CA ASP A 122 0.02 7.88 -3.70
C ASP A 122 -0.85 6.62 -3.78
N PHE A 123 -2.17 6.82 -3.85
CA PHE A 123 -3.13 5.73 -3.89
C PHE A 123 -3.50 5.35 -5.31
N PHE A 124 -3.43 4.05 -5.60
CA PHE A 124 -3.76 3.45 -6.90
C PHE A 124 -4.80 2.35 -6.75
N ILE A 125 -5.64 2.20 -7.77
CA ILE A 125 -6.46 1.01 -7.98
C ILE A 125 -5.91 0.25 -9.18
N LEU A 126 -5.65 -1.05 -8.99
CA LEU A 126 -5.28 -2.01 -10.02
C LEU A 126 -6.48 -2.93 -10.27
N ARG A 127 -7.13 -2.81 -11.44
CA ARG A 127 -8.20 -3.73 -11.80
C ARG A 127 -7.63 -4.90 -12.60
N LYS A 128 -7.83 -6.12 -12.09
CA LYS A 128 -7.29 -7.33 -12.71
C LYS A 128 -8.32 -8.46 -12.72
N ASN A 129 -8.66 -8.92 -13.91
CA ASN A 129 -9.60 -10.03 -14.09
C ASN A 129 -8.89 -11.38 -14.03
N GLY A 130 -9.65 -12.43 -13.70
CA GLY A 130 -9.14 -13.82 -13.65
C GLY A 130 -8.24 -14.11 -12.44
N LEU A 131 -8.22 -13.24 -11.44
CA LEU A 131 -7.48 -13.48 -10.21
C LEU A 131 -8.13 -14.59 -9.39
N LYS A 132 -7.37 -15.63 -9.13
CA LYS A 132 -7.76 -16.72 -8.22
C LYS A 132 -6.81 -16.73 -7.04
N ILE A 133 -7.35 -16.82 -5.83
CA ILE A 133 -6.55 -16.73 -4.60
C ILE A 133 -5.45 -17.78 -4.54
N GLU A 134 -5.68 -18.98 -5.06
CA GLU A 134 -4.74 -20.09 -5.11
C GLU A 134 -3.53 -19.84 -6.02
N ASN A 135 -3.64 -18.87 -6.95
CA ASN A 135 -2.57 -18.47 -7.87
C ASN A 135 -1.78 -17.27 -7.36
N ILE A 136 -2.18 -16.69 -6.24
CA ILE A 136 -1.49 -15.54 -5.64
C ILE A 136 -0.46 -16.06 -4.65
N ARG A 137 0.79 -15.72 -4.89
CA ARG A 137 1.88 -15.96 -3.94
C ARG A 137 2.19 -14.68 -3.19
N TYR A 138 2.57 -14.79 -1.95
CA TYR A 138 2.94 -13.65 -1.13
C TYR A 138 4.20 -13.96 -0.31
N GLN A 139 4.95 -12.91 0.01
CA GLN A 139 6.16 -13.01 0.78
C GLN A 139 5.82 -13.17 2.27
N LYS A 140 6.07 -14.35 2.84
CA LYS A 140 5.70 -14.70 4.22
C LYS A 140 6.35 -13.82 5.30
N SER A 141 7.49 -13.18 5.01
CA SER A 141 8.11 -12.19 5.90
C SER A 141 7.36 -10.85 5.94
N GLU A 142 6.50 -10.58 4.95
CA GLU A 142 5.71 -9.35 4.87
C GLU A 142 4.23 -9.62 5.17
N VAL A 143 3.70 -10.73 4.68
CA VAL A 143 2.28 -11.06 4.64
C VAL A 143 2.02 -12.41 5.31
N ASN A 144 1.12 -12.45 6.29
CA ASN A 144 0.68 -13.67 6.97
C ASN A 144 -0.43 -14.40 6.22
N ALA A 145 -1.37 -13.68 5.63
CA ALA A 145 -2.50 -14.21 4.89
C ALA A 145 -3.04 -13.21 3.85
N ILE A 146 -3.75 -13.72 2.84
CA ILE A 146 -4.47 -12.90 1.87
C ILE A 146 -5.90 -13.44 1.70
N LYS A 147 -6.84 -12.56 1.34
CA LYS A 147 -8.20 -12.95 0.95
C LYS A 147 -8.83 -11.88 0.06
N PHE A 148 -9.84 -12.27 -0.70
CA PHE A 148 -10.77 -11.34 -1.33
C PHE A 148 -11.91 -11.01 -0.37
N VAL A 149 -12.33 -9.76 -0.38
CA VAL A 149 -13.49 -9.25 0.38
C VAL A 149 -14.34 -8.36 -0.52
N THR A 150 -15.63 -8.38 -0.28
CA THR A 150 -16.56 -7.39 -0.85
C THR A 150 -16.38 -6.06 -0.16
N ILE A 151 -16.88 -4.97 -0.75
CA ILE A 151 -16.85 -3.66 -0.10
C ILE A 151 -17.65 -3.64 1.21
N THR A 152 -18.72 -4.42 1.30
CA THR A 152 -19.52 -4.58 2.53
C THR A 152 -18.69 -5.22 3.64
N GLU A 153 -18.02 -6.34 3.34
CA GLU A 153 -17.14 -7.01 4.30
C GLU A 153 -15.95 -6.13 4.72
N LEU A 154 -15.39 -5.36 3.79
CA LEU A 154 -14.32 -4.40 4.10
C LEU A 154 -14.81 -3.34 5.11
N ASN A 155 -16.02 -2.79 4.91
CA ASN A 155 -16.61 -1.81 5.82
C ASN A 155 -16.90 -2.42 7.19
N GLU A 156 -17.40 -3.64 7.27
CA GLU A 156 -17.58 -4.35 8.55
C GLU A 156 -16.25 -4.57 9.29
N MET A 157 -15.19 -4.90 8.56
CA MET A 157 -13.85 -5.04 9.14
C MET A 157 -13.31 -3.70 9.63
N ARG A 158 -13.60 -2.59 8.92
CA ARG A 158 -13.26 -1.22 9.31
C ARG A 158 -13.95 -0.85 10.64
N GLU A 159 -15.24 -1.06 10.77
CA GLU A 159 -16.01 -0.81 11.99
C GLU A 159 -15.47 -1.62 13.19
N LYS A 160 -15.04 -2.85 12.95
CA LYS A 160 -14.41 -3.74 13.95
C LYS A 160 -12.95 -3.41 14.24
N LYS A 161 -12.40 -2.34 13.63
CA LYS A 161 -10.99 -1.91 13.78
C LYS A 161 -9.97 -3.00 13.47
N MET A 162 -10.28 -3.84 12.50
CA MET A 162 -9.41 -4.92 12.05
C MET A 162 -8.44 -4.47 10.94
N LEU A 163 -8.65 -3.28 10.38
CA LEU A 163 -7.89 -2.74 9.26
C LEU A 163 -6.87 -1.71 9.73
N VAL A 164 -5.73 -1.67 9.02
CA VAL A 164 -4.78 -0.55 9.11
C VAL A 164 -5.52 0.74 8.75
N ASP A 165 -5.23 1.83 9.47
CA ASP A 165 -5.86 3.12 9.23
C ASP A 165 -5.48 3.67 7.84
N ARG A 166 -6.43 3.60 6.90
CA ARG A 166 -6.36 4.14 5.54
C ARG A 166 -7.72 4.67 5.12
N GLU A 167 -8.36 5.43 6.00
CA GLU A 167 -9.74 5.90 5.85
C GLU A 167 -10.03 6.50 4.46
N ALA A 168 -9.18 7.39 3.98
CA ALA A 168 -9.33 8.02 2.66
C ALA A 168 -9.33 7.00 1.50
N CYS A 169 -8.55 5.91 1.62
CA CYS A 169 -8.52 4.85 0.61
C CYS A 169 -9.80 4.01 0.64
N TYR A 170 -10.32 3.70 1.83
CA TYR A 170 -11.57 2.95 1.98
C TYR A 170 -12.77 3.73 1.46
N ASP A 171 -12.85 5.03 1.75
CA ASP A 171 -13.88 5.91 1.20
C ASP A 171 -13.83 5.97 -0.33
N ALA A 172 -12.63 6.10 -0.89
CA ALA A 172 -12.45 6.11 -2.34
C ALA A 172 -12.79 4.76 -2.99
N LEU A 173 -12.54 3.63 -2.32
CA LEU A 173 -12.97 2.31 -2.80
C LEU A 173 -14.48 2.17 -2.78
N ASN A 174 -15.16 2.63 -1.74
CA ASN A 174 -16.61 2.71 -1.71
C ASN A 174 -17.14 3.49 -2.92
N ASP A 175 -16.68 4.73 -3.10
CA ASP A 175 -17.10 5.56 -4.22
C ASP A 175 -16.82 4.95 -5.58
N TYR A 176 -15.65 4.33 -5.75
CA TYR A 176 -15.25 3.68 -6.99
C TYR A 176 -16.14 2.49 -7.33
N LEU A 177 -16.45 1.63 -6.34
CA LEU A 177 -17.19 0.40 -6.56
C LEU A 177 -18.71 0.61 -6.62
N PHE A 178 -19.24 1.67 -5.99
CA PHE A 178 -20.66 2.02 -6.11
C PHE A 178 -21.02 2.68 -7.46
N ARG A 179 -20.06 3.17 -8.22
CA ARG A 179 -20.29 3.80 -9.54
C ARG A 179 -20.15 2.83 -10.71
N LEU A 180 -19.85 1.56 -10.45
CA LEU A 180 -19.73 0.49 -11.45
C LEU A 180 -21.01 -0.33 -11.53
#